data_ac1b56c1c17348dbcd079420d8ed524d
#
_entry.id   ac1b56c1c17348dbcd079420d8ed524d
#
_cell.length_a   1.000
_cell.length_b   1.000
_cell.length_c   1.000
_cell.angle_alpha   90.00
_cell.angle_beta   90.00
_cell.angle_gamma   90.00
#
_symmetry.space_group_name_H-M   'P 1'
#
loop_
_entity.id
_entity.type
_entity.pdbx_description
1 polymer ?
#
loop_
_entity_poly.entity_id
_entity_poly.type
_entity_poly.pdbx_seq_one_letter_code
_entity_poly.pdbx_strand_id
1 'polypeptide(L)'
;KYFNKTVHEDPLLDKGWIAITDFYVRQKNYQKALFFVNKALAIDNQNHLYWKRYASINKQMNFFEEAEFGYRKAVEFGETGLETWLFWVDILQFLGEFESAIQTLLQASEYFPEENEVEYRLAGLYFMLTQNTKAKFHLSNALRLNFDNHIILEDLFPVVWTKKMVQNYIAKHKKQ
;
A
#
# COMPACT_ATOMS: atom_id res chain seq x y z
N LYS A 1 -2.68 -32.70 -19.80
CA LYS A 1 -4.15 -32.81 -19.62
C LYS A 1 -4.54 -33.39 -18.25
N TYR A 2 -3.71 -34.19 -17.57
CA TYR A 2 -3.99 -34.79 -16.26
C TYR A 2 -3.72 -33.82 -15.08
N PHE A 3 -2.77 -32.92 -15.19
CA PHE A 3 -2.39 -31.99 -14.12
C PHE A 3 -3.49 -30.97 -13.77
N ASN A 4 -4.31 -30.55 -14.76
CA ASN A 4 -5.41 -29.59 -14.50
C ASN A 4 -6.64 -30.21 -13.82
N LYS A 5 -6.75 -31.54 -13.74
CA LYS A 5 -7.89 -32.20 -13.14
C LYS A 5 -7.72 -32.49 -11.64
N THR A 6 -6.47 -32.72 -11.23
CA THR A 6 -6.09 -32.99 -9.82
C THR A 6 -6.08 -31.72 -8.96
N VAL A 7 -5.92 -30.54 -9.56
CA VAL A 7 -5.82 -29.25 -8.89
C VAL A 7 -7.18 -28.76 -8.36
N HIS A 8 -8.29 -29.24 -8.93
CA HIS A 8 -9.65 -28.93 -8.45
C HIS A 8 -10.17 -29.92 -7.37
N GLU A 9 -9.43 -30.98 -7.08
CA GLU A 9 -9.91 -32.07 -6.21
C GLU A 9 -9.35 -32.01 -4.78
N ASP A 10 -8.34 -31.16 -4.49
CA ASP A 10 -7.81 -30.99 -3.13
C ASP A 10 -7.93 -29.53 -2.68
N PRO A 11 -8.97 -29.20 -1.87
CA PRO A 11 -9.18 -27.83 -1.37
C PRO A 11 -8.13 -27.35 -0.37
N LEU A 12 -7.12 -28.17 -0.07
CA LEU A 12 -5.98 -27.79 0.79
C LEU A 12 -4.69 -27.53 0.00
N LEU A 13 -4.69 -27.78 -1.31
CA LEU A 13 -3.47 -27.70 -2.12
C LEU A 13 -2.95 -26.25 -2.26
N ASP A 14 -3.84 -25.29 -2.42
CA ASP A 14 -3.51 -23.86 -2.47
C ASP A 14 -2.92 -23.38 -1.15
N LYS A 15 -3.51 -23.78 -0.01
CA LYS A 15 -3.00 -23.48 1.33
C LYS A 15 -1.62 -24.11 1.57
N GLY A 16 -1.39 -25.30 1.01
CA GLY A 16 -0.08 -25.95 1.02
C GLY A 16 0.97 -25.12 0.29
N TRP A 17 0.64 -24.58 -0.89
CA TRP A 17 1.54 -23.70 -1.63
C TRP A 17 1.83 -22.38 -0.91
N ILE A 18 0.85 -21.81 -0.22
CA ILE A 18 1.07 -20.61 0.60
C ILE A 18 1.96 -20.89 1.80
N ALA A 19 1.80 -22.03 2.49
CA ALA A 19 2.69 -22.42 3.58
C ALA A 19 4.15 -22.54 3.12
N ILE A 20 4.38 -23.14 1.94
CA ILE A 20 5.70 -23.23 1.33
C ILE A 20 6.21 -21.84 0.91
N THR A 21 5.34 -20.97 0.38
CA THR A 21 5.67 -19.59 0.07
C THR A 21 6.17 -18.85 1.31
N ASP A 22 5.43 -18.90 2.41
CA ASP A 22 5.80 -18.25 3.67
C ASP A 22 7.10 -18.79 4.25
N PHE A 23 7.37 -20.09 4.08
CA PHE A 23 8.66 -20.69 4.45
C PHE A 23 9.81 -20.04 3.68
N TYR A 24 9.70 -19.93 2.34
CA TYR A 24 10.76 -19.30 1.51
C TYR A 24 10.88 -17.81 1.72
N VAL A 25 9.80 -17.08 2.02
CA VAL A 25 9.85 -15.67 2.42
C VAL A 25 10.69 -15.51 3.69
N ARG A 26 10.47 -16.33 4.71
CA ARG A 26 11.30 -16.32 5.94
C ARG A 26 12.77 -16.63 5.69
N GLN A 27 13.07 -17.46 4.70
CA GLN A 27 14.44 -17.73 4.25
C GLN A 27 15.02 -16.64 3.31
N LYS A 28 14.25 -15.57 3.04
CA LYS A 28 14.59 -14.51 2.07
C LYS A 28 14.87 -15.05 0.66
N ASN A 29 14.38 -16.26 0.33
CA ASN A 29 14.47 -16.84 -1.01
C ASN A 29 13.23 -16.46 -1.82
N TYR A 30 13.20 -15.18 -2.22
CA TYR A 30 12.03 -14.59 -2.87
C TYR A 30 11.71 -15.20 -4.23
N GLN A 31 12.73 -15.68 -4.97
CA GLN A 31 12.50 -16.36 -6.26
C GLN A 31 11.69 -17.65 -6.08
N LYS A 32 12.05 -18.48 -5.09
CA LYS A 32 11.26 -19.68 -4.78
C LYS A 32 9.90 -19.33 -4.19
N ALA A 33 9.82 -18.31 -3.33
CA ALA A 33 8.55 -17.82 -2.80
C ALA A 33 7.62 -17.40 -3.94
N LEU A 34 8.12 -16.63 -4.92
CA LEU A 34 7.36 -16.21 -6.10
C LEU A 34 6.85 -17.39 -6.93
N PHE A 35 7.68 -18.42 -7.10
CA PHE A 35 7.27 -19.64 -7.79
C PHE A 35 6.06 -20.30 -7.11
N PHE A 36 6.08 -20.43 -5.77
CA PHE A 36 5.02 -21.11 -5.02
C PHE A 36 3.75 -20.28 -4.88
N VAL A 37 3.84 -18.95 -4.69
CA VAL A 37 2.64 -18.10 -4.66
C VAL A 37 1.93 -18.11 -6.01
N ASN A 38 2.65 -18.17 -7.13
CA ASN A 38 2.06 -18.33 -8.46
C ASN A 38 1.33 -19.68 -8.62
N LYS A 39 1.78 -20.74 -7.93
CA LYS A 39 1.05 -22.02 -7.89
C LYS A 39 -0.27 -21.88 -7.13
N ALA A 40 -0.29 -21.15 -6.01
CA ALA A 40 -1.52 -20.86 -5.28
C ALA A 40 -2.48 -20.00 -6.12
N LEU A 41 -1.99 -18.94 -6.75
CA LEU A 41 -2.79 -18.08 -7.63
C LEU A 41 -3.33 -18.80 -8.88
N ALA A 42 -2.65 -19.85 -9.36
CA ALA A 42 -3.17 -20.67 -10.47
C ALA A 42 -4.38 -21.53 -10.06
N ILE A 43 -4.57 -21.76 -8.76
CA ILE A 43 -5.71 -22.49 -8.20
C ILE A 43 -6.85 -21.52 -7.89
N ASP A 44 -6.53 -20.46 -7.14
CA ASP A 44 -7.50 -19.43 -6.73
C ASP A 44 -6.93 -18.03 -7.03
N ASN A 45 -7.28 -17.51 -8.20
CA ASN A 45 -6.83 -16.21 -8.67
C ASN A 45 -7.67 -15.04 -8.15
N GLN A 46 -8.70 -15.29 -7.34
CA GLN A 46 -9.52 -14.26 -6.69
C GLN A 46 -9.17 -14.11 -5.20
N ASN A 47 -8.23 -14.86 -4.70
CA ASN A 47 -7.83 -14.79 -3.31
C ASN A 47 -6.94 -13.57 -3.03
N HIS A 48 -7.50 -12.58 -2.35
CA HIS A 48 -6.81 -11.34 -2.03
C HIS A 48 -5.52 -11.55 -1.21
N LEU A 49 -5.49 -12.56 -0.32
CA LEU A 49 -4.30 -12.86 0.49
C LEU A 49 -3.14 -13.36 -0.36
N TYR A 50 -3.42 -14.10 -1.43
CA TYR A 50 -2.39 -14.61 -2.34
C TYR A 50 -1.81 -13.47 -3.18
N TRP A 51 -2.65 -12.54 -3.64
CA TRP A 51 -2.22 -11.33 -4.31
C TRP A 51 -1.39 -10.42 -3.41
N LYS A 52 -1.79 -10.27 -2.15
CA LYS A 52 -0.98 -9.54 -1.15
C LYS A 52 0.41 -10.16 -0.96
N ARG A 53 0.50 -11.50 -0.88
CA ARG A 53 1.78 -12.22 -0.82
C ARG A 53 2.61 -12.00 -2.09
N TYR A 54 2.00 -12.15 -3.25
CA TYR A 54 2.63 -11.89 -4.54
C TYR A 54 3.22 -10.48 -4.60
N ALA A 55 2.45 -9.47 -4.24
CA ALA A 55 2.89 -8.08 -4.20
C ALA A 55 4.07 -7.87 -3.24
N SER A 56 3.96 -8.37 -2.02
CA SER A 56 5.02 -8.25 -1.01
C SER A 56 6.34 -8.90 -1.47
N ILE A 57 6.28 -10.07 -2.10
CA ILE A 57 7.46 -10.78 -2.63
C ILE A 57 8.10 -9.96 -3.76
N ASN A 58 7.31 -9.45 -4.71
CA ASN A 58 7.81 -8.64 -5.82
C ASN A 58 8.43 -7.33 -5.32
N LYS A 59 7.83 -6.67 -4.33
CA LYS A 59 8.41 -5.50 -3.64
C LYS A 59 9.81 -5.81 -3.09
N GLN A 60 9.99 -6.96 -2.43
CA GLN A 60 11.30 -7.38 -1.89
C GLN A 60 12.35 -7.68 -2.98
N MET A 61 11.91 -7.99 -4.19
CA MET A 61 12.77 -8.21 -5.35
C MET A 61 12.97 -6.93 -6.19
N ASN A 62 12.43 -5.79 -5.77
CA ASN A 62 12.40 -4.52 -6.49
C ASN A 62 11.66 -4.59 -7.85
N PHE A 63 10.71 -5.51 -7.99
CA PHE A 63 9.80 -5.58 -9.13
C PHE A 63 8.55 -4.77 -8.80
N PHE A 64 8.68 -3.45 -8.94
CA PHE A 64 7.70 -2.51 -8.40
C PHE A 64 6.40 -2.47 -9.20
N GLU A 65 6.45 -2.66 -10.53
CA GLU A 65 5.27 -2.74 -11.38
C GLU A 65 4.44 -4.00 -11.06
N GLU A 66 5.10 -5.14 -10.85
CA GLU A 66 4.46 -6.37 -10.42
C GLU A 66 3.91 -6.26 -9.00
N ALA A 67 4.60 -5.54 -8.13
CA ALA A 67 4.12 -5.28 -6.77
C ALA A 67 2.86 -4.38 -6.78
N GLU A 68 2.85 -3.32 -7.59
CA GLU A 68 1.68 -2.47 -7.84
C GLU A 68 0.49 -3.31 -8.29
N PHE A 69 0.70 -4.09 -9.37
CA PHE A 69 -0.34 -4.96 -9.90
C PHE A 69 -0.91 -5.91 -8.83
N GLY A 70 -0.05 -6.50 -8.02
CA GLY A 70 -0.46 -7.42 -6.96
C GLY A 70 -1.26 -6.75 -5.85
N TYR A 71 -0.85 -5.57 -5.37
CA TYR A 71 -1.61 -4.84 -4.35
C TYR A 71 -2.97 -4.36 -4.89
N ARG A 72 -3.01 -3.87 -6.12
CA ARG A 72 -4.25 -3.48 -6.79
C ARG A 72 -5.21 -4.67 -6.89
N LYS A 73 -4.72 -5.86 -7.30
CA LYS A 73 -5.52 -7.08 -7.32
C LYS A 73 -5.98 -7.52 -5.94
N ALA A 74 -5.15 -7.38 -4.92
CA ALA A 74 -5.56 -7.68 -3.55
C ALA A 74 -6.75 -6.82 -3.12
N VAL A 75 -6.70 -5.51 -3.37
CA VAL A 75 -7.81 -4.60 -3.06
C VAL A 75 -9.04 -4.91 -3.91
N GLU A 76 -8.89 -5.15 -5.22
CA GLU A 76 -9.97 -5.53 -6.13
C GLU A 76 -10.72 -6.79 -5.64
N PHE A 77 -10.02 -7.76 -5.09
CA PHE A 77 -10.60 -9.01 -4.58
C PHE A 77 -10.94 -9.00 -3.09
N GLY A 78 -11.02 -7.82 -2.47
CA GLY A 78 -11.62 -7.65 -1.15
C GLY A 78 -10.64 -7.56 0.02
N GLU A 79 -9.36 -7.25 -0.22
CA GLU A 79 -8.46 -6.89 0.87
C GLU A 79 -8.92 -5.57 1.51
N THR A 80 -9.20 -5.61 2.81
CA THR A 80 -9.77 -4.48 3.54
C THR A 80 -8.81 -3.84 4.55
N GLY A 81 -7.57 -4.34 4.65
CA GLY A 81 -6.60 -3.81 5.61
C GLY A 81 -5.94 -2.51 5.12
N LEU A 82 -5.96 -1.45 5.93
CA LEU A 82 -5.32 -0.15 5.64
C LEU A 82 -3.86 -0.31 5.19
N GLU A 83 -3.10 -1.18 5.85
CA GLU A 83 -1.69 -1.43 5.53
C GLU A 83 -1.47 -1.78 4.05
N THR A 84 -2.36 -2.55 3.45
CA THR A 84 -2.26 -2.93 2.03
C THR A 84 -2.46 -1.73 1.11
N TRP A 85 -3.40 -0.84 1.42
CA TRP A 85 -3.59 0.41 0.71
C TRP A 85 -2.36 1.31 0.79
N LEU A 86 -1.78 1.43 1.99
CA LEU A 86 -0.58 2.25 2.20
C LEU A 86 0.64 1.67 1.46
N PHE A 87 0.83 0.35 1.44
CA PHE A 87 1.88 -0.28 0.64
C PHE A 87 1.69 -0.07 -0.86
N TRP A 88 0.46 -0.10 -1.34
CA TRP A 88 0.17 0.22 -2.74
C TRP A 88 0.53 1.67 -3.05
N VAL A 89 0.13 2.61 -2.20
CA VAL A 89 0.49 4.02 -2.32
C VAL A 89 2.01 4.22 -2.31
N ASP A 90 2.75 3.54 -1.43
CA ASP A 90 4.21 3.62 -1.38
C ASP A 90 4.85 3.21 -2.72
N ILE A 91 4.32 2.15 -3.35
CA ILE A 91 4.79 1.70 -4.65
C ILE A 91 4.48 2.74 -5.74
N LEU A 92 3.26 3.27 -5.77
CA LEU A 92 2.88 4.31 -6.73
C LEU A 92 3.75 5.57 -6.59
N GLN A 93 4.05 5.98 -5.34
CA GLN A 93 4.96 7.10 -5.08
C GLN A 93 6.38 6.79 -5.57
N PHE A 94 6.88 5.57 -5.35
CA PHE A 94 8.20 5.15 -5.83
C PHE A 94 8.29 5.16 -7.36
N LEU A 95 7.20 4.76 -8.05
CA LEU A 95 7.08 4.81 -9.52
C LEU A 95 6.89 6.25 -10.05
N GLY A 96 6.68 7.23 -9.18
CA GLY A 96 6.39 8.62 -9.57
C GLY A 96 4.95 8.86 -9.99
N GLU A 97 4.06 7.90 -9.77
CA GLU A 97 2.64 7.97 -10.12
C GLU A 97 1.83 8.68 -9.02
N PHE A 98 2.13 9.96 -8.79
CA PHE A 98 1.56 10.73 -7.67
C PHE A 98 0.04 10.92 -7.77
N GLU A 99 -0.50 11.11 -8.97
CA GLU A 99 -1.94 11.23 -9.21
C GLU A 99 -2.66 9.91 -8.90
N SER A 100 -2.11 8.77 -9.33
CA SER A 100 -2.63 7.43 -9.00
C SER A 100 -2.58 7.18 -7.50
N ALA A 101 -1.49 7.58 -6.81
CA ALA A 101 -1.35 7.49 -5.37
C ALA A 101 -2.42 8.30 -4.62
N ILE A 102 -2.73 9.52 -5.10
CA ILE A 102 -3.81 10.35 -4.54
C ILE A 102 -5.17 9.67 -4.73
N GLN A 103 -5.46 9.14 -5.92
CA GLN A 103 -6.74 8.45 -6.16
C GLN A 103 -6.88 7.22 -5.27
N THR A 104 -5.82 6.46 -5.10
CA THR A 104 -5.81 5.29 -4.20
C THR A 104 -6.05 5.70 -2.74
N LEU A 105 -5.44 6.79 -2.26
CA LEU A 105 -5.69 7.31 -0.90
C LEU A 105 -7.11 7.85 -0.72
N LEU A 106 -7.68 8.50 -1.73
CA LEU A 106 -9.06 8.98 -1.69
C LEU A 106 -10.04 7.80 -1.62
N GLN A 107 -9.80 6.72 -2.36
CA GLN A 107 -10.56 5.48 -2.21
C GLN A 107 -10.38 4.87 -0.83
N ALA A 108 -9.14 4.79 -0.31
CA ALA A 108 -8.88 4.30 1.04
C ALA A 108 -9.64 5.11 2.10
N SER A 109 -9.77 6.43 1.94
CA SER A 109 -10.50 7.28 2.90
C SER A 109 -12.00 6.98 2.99
N GLU A 110 -12.59 6.36 1.96
CA GLU A 110 -13.98 5.88 1.99
C GLU A 110 -14.15 4.66 2.92
N TYR A 111 -13.13 3.81 3.00
CA TYR A 111 -13.10 2.62 3.88
C TYR A 111 -12.58 2.94 5.28
N PHE A 112 -11.70 3.93 5.40
CA PHE A 112 -11.03 4.36 6.63
C PHE A 112 -11.28 5.85 6.88
N PRO A 113 -12.53 6.25 7.19
CA PRO A 113 -12.83 7.63 7.52
C PRO A 113 -12.10 8.02 8.82
N GLU A 114 -11.60 9.23 8.87
CA GLU A 114 -10.85 9.79 10.01
C GLU A 114 -9.50 9.12 10.30
N GLU A 115 -8.91 8.43 9.32
CA GLU A 115 -7.55 7.89 9.45
C GLU A 115 -6.52 9.00 9.18
N ASN A 116 -5.80 9.39 10.24
CA ASN A 116 -4.86 10.51 10.17
C ASN A 116 -3.71 10.28 9.20
N GLU A 117 -3.20 9.05 9.07
CA GLU A 117 -2.11 8.74 8.15
C GLU A 117 -2.52 8.95 6.69
N VAL A 118 -3.75 8.58 6.31
CA VAL A 118 -4.30 8.82 4.98
C VAL A 118 -4.34 10.33 4.69
N GLU A 119 -4.80 11.13 5.65
CA GLU A 119 -4.88 12.58 5.53
C GLU A 119 -3.49 13.24 5.42
N TYR A 120 -2.49 12.79 6.22
CA TYR A 120 -1.11 13.28 6.10
C TYR A 120 -0.49 12.94 4.75
N ARG A 121 -0.69 11.72 4.25
CA ARG A 121 -0.19 11.30 2.94
C ARG A 121 -0.82 12.08 1.80
N LEU A 122 -2.14 12.33 1.85
CA LEU A 122 -2.82 13.21 0.89
C LEU A 122 -2.26 14.63 0.93
N ALA A 123 -2.06 15.18 2.12
CA ALA A 123 -1.45 16.52 2.26
C ALA A 123 -0.05 16.56 1.64
N GLY A 124 0.79 15.58 1.93
CA GLY A 124 2.14 15.47 1.38
C GLY A 124 2.16 15.42 -0.14
N LEU A 125 1.35 14.54 -0.74
CA LEU A 125 1.25 14.40 -2.20
C LEU A 125 0.71 15.67 -2.88
N TYR A 126 -0.32 16.29 -2.32
CA TYR A 126 -0.83 17.55 -2.85
C TYR A 126 0.19 18.70 -2.75
N PHE A 127 1.02 18.73 -1.69
CA PHE A 127 2.14 19.67 -1.61
C PHE A 127 3.24 19.37 -2.62
N MET A 128 3.52 18.11 -2.92
CA MET A 128 4.44 17.70 -3.99
C MET A 128 3.96 18.22 -5.35
N LEU A 129 2.66 18.09 -5.64
CA LEU A 129 2.03 18.59 -6.86
C LEU A 129 1.69 20.09 -6.84
N THR A 130 2.17 20.83 -5.84
CA THR A 130 1.92 22.28 -5.67
C THR A 130 0.43 22.70 -5.56
N GLN A 131 -0.47 21.73 -5.29
CA GLN A 131 -1.90 21.97 -5.06
C GLN A 131 -2.15 22.41 -3.61
N ASN A 132 -1.61 23.57 -3.25
CA ASN A 132 -1.50 24.04 -1.87
C ASN A 132 -2.84 24.15 -1.12
N THR A 133 -3.93 24.46 -1.81
CA THR A 133 -5.26 24.58 -1.17
C THR A 133 -5.76 23.21 -0.67
N LYS A 134 -5.70 22.20 -1.53
CA LYS A 134 -6.06 20.82 -1.16
C LYS A 134 -5.11 20.27 -0.09
N ALA A 135 -3.82 20.53 -0.26
CA ALA A 135 -2.81 20.09 0.71
C ALA A 135 -3.09 20.65 2.13
N LYS A 136 -3.42 21.93 2.26
CA LYS A 136 -3.75 22.55 3.55
C LYS A 136 -5.06 21.99 4.14
N PHE A 137 -6.04 21.67 3.30
CA PHE A 137 -7.29 21.05 3.74
C PHE A 137 -7.00 19.71 4.41
N HIS A 138 -6.30 18.80 3.73
CA HIS A 138 -5.94 17.51 4.27
C HIS A 138 -4.99 17.62 5.47
N LEU A 139 -4.02 18.54 5.44
CA LEU A 139 -3.15 18.77 6.59
C LEU A 139 -3.93 19.25 7.83
N SER A 140 -4.93 20.11 7.65
CA SER A 140 -5.78 20.54 8.76
C SER A 140 -6.55 19.36 9.38
N ASN A 141 -7.12 18.50 8.53
CA ASN A 141 -7.80 17.28 9.00
C ASN A 141 -6.84 16.36 9.76
N ALA A 142 -5.68 16.08 9.19
CA ALA A 142 -4.67 15.23 9.80
C ALA A 142 -4.22 15.73 11.18
N LEU A 143 -3.92 17.03 11.29
CA LEU A 143 -3.51 17.67 12.56
C LEU A 143 -4.61 17.63 13.61
N ARG A 144 -5.87 17.78 13.20
CA ARG A 144 -7.02 17.66 14.09
C ARG A 144 -7.21 16.22 14.60
N LEU A 145 -6.98 15.22 13.74
CA LEU A 145 -7.14 13.81 14.10
C LEU A 145 -6.01 13.33 15.02
N ASN A 146 -4.78 13.63 14.66
CA ASN A 146 -3.61 13.27 15.48
C ASN A 146 -2.46 14.24 15.18
N PHE A 147 -2.30 15.26 16.03
CA PHE A 147 -1.24 16.25 15.85
C PHE A 147 0.15 15.64 15.87
N ASP A 148 0.42 14.72 16.81
CA ASP A 148 1.77 14.19 17.02
C ASP A 148 2.29 13.35 15.83
N ASN A 149 1.38 12.85 15.02
CA ASN A 149 1.73 12.06 13.83
C ASN A 149 2.19 12.90 12.62
N HIS A 150 2.32 14.25 12.77
CA HIS A 150 2.83 15.11 11.69
C HIS A 150 4.26 14.77 11.26
N ILE A 151 4.98 13.99 12.04
CA ILE A 151 6.32 13.47 11.71
C ILE A 151 6.31 12.61 10.44
N ILE A 152 5.18 12.02 10.05
CA ILE A 152 5.00 11.32 8.78
C ILE A 152 5.41 12.20 7.58
N LEU A 153 5.19 13.51 7.65
CA LEU A 153 5.60 14.42 6.58
C LEU A 153 7.13 14.55 6.48
N GLU A 154 7.84 14.45 7.59
CA GLU A 154 9.30 14.42 7.58
C GLU A 154 9.84 13.14 6.94
N ASP A 155 9.26 11.99 7.34
CA ASP A 155 9.71 10.66 6.91
C ASP A 155 9.39 10.40 5.43
N LEU A 156 8.17 10.68 5.00
CA LEU A 156 7.70 10.34 3.66
C LEU A 156 7.83 11.45 2.63
N PHE A 157 7.86 12.70 3.08
CA PHE A 157 7.88 13.89 2.21
C PHE A 157 8.91 14.92 2.65
N PRO A 158 10.21 14.58 2.75
CA PRO A 158 11.23 15.47 3.30
C PRO A 158 11.33 16.83 2.56
N VAL A 159 11.11 16.82 1.24
CA VAL A 159 11.08 18.07 0.45
C VAL A 159 9.90 18.97 0.84
N VAL A 160 8.76 18.39 1.18
CA VAL A 160 7.58 19.13 1.67
C VAL A 160 7.83 19.64 3.08
N TRP A 161 8.40 18.79 3.94
CA TRP A 161 8.71 19.09 5.33
C TRP A 161 9.61 20.33 5.46
N THR A 162 10.60 20.52 4.60
CA THR A 162 11.51 21.68 4.64
C THR A 162 10.87 23.01 4.24
N LYS A 163 9.65 22.99 3.68
CA LYS A 163 8.97 24.24 3.28
C LYS A 163 8.51 25.05 4.50
N LYS A 164 8.99 26.27 4.66
CA LYS A 164 8.58 27.19 5.75
C LYS A 164 7.07 27.34 5.89
N MET A 165 6.35 27.29 4.77
CA MET A 165 4.89 27.38 4.75
C MET A 165 4.25 26.21 5.52
N VAL A 166 4.76 24.99 5.34
CA VAL A 166 4.27 23.77 6.01
C VAL A 166 4.59 23.83 7.51
N GLN A 167 5.83 24.15 7.85
CA GLN A 167 6.27 24.30 9.24
C GLN A 167 5.46 25.34 10.02
N ASN A 168 5.23 26.51 9.41
CA ASN A 168 4.42 27.57 10.00
C ASN A 168 2.94 27.14 10.16
N TYR A 169 2.43 26.34 9.22
CA TYR A 169 1.06 25.84 9.30
C TYR A 169 0.89 24.87 10.48
N ILE A 170 1.81 23.91 10.61
CA ILE A 170 1.82 22.95 11.72
C ILE A 170 1.97 23.69 13.07
N ALA A 171 2.92 24.63 13.17
CA ALA A 171 3.16 25.36 14.41
C ALA A 171 1.92 26.16 14.89
N LYS A 172 1.08 26.67 13.97
CA LYS A 172 -0.18 27.36 14.32
C LYS A 172 -1.21 26.41 14.94
N HIS A 173 -1.24 25.15 14.52
CA HIS A 173 -2.18 24.15 15.03
C HIS A 173 -1.75 23.54 16.37
N LYS A 174 -0.48 23.64 16.74
CA LYS A 174 0.01 23.21 18.07
C LYS A 174 -0.57 24.00 19.24
N LYS A 175 -1.07 25.22 18.98
CA LYS A 175 -1.55 26.16 20.00
C LYS A 175 -3.07 26.09 20.25
N GLN A 176 -3.78 25.19 19.55
CA GLN A 176 -5.20 24.93 19.75
C GLN A 176 -5.42 23.63 20.52
#